data_9ba978ad583242f3d1180ff80821967a
#
_entry.id   9ba978ad583242f3d1180ff80821967a
#
_cell.length_a   1.000
_cell.length_b   1.000
_cell.length_c   1.000
_cell.angle_alpha   90.00
_cell.angle_beta   90.00
_cell.angle_gamma   90.00
#
_symmetry.space_group_name_H-M   'P 1'
#
loop_
_entity.id
_entity.type
_entity.pdbx_description
1 polymer ?
#
loop_
_entity_poly.entity_id
_entity_poly.type
_entity_poly.pdbx_seq_one_letter_code
_entity_poly.pdbx_strand_id
1 'polypeptide(L)'
;PGVPAWAWVAATILVVGLINFTHVGNFGEAEFWLTLVKVGAIVAMIFGGVILLFTGASTADGTQASLANLVDHGGFLPHGILGVLTALTIVTFSFGGIETLGVAAGEAKNPEKVLPKAINTVPIRILLFYVLTMAVIMALVPWNQVDGKASPFVQIFEGLGVPFAPHLLNFVVLTAAVSAINACIYASGRLLY
;
A
#
# COMPACT_ATOMS: atom_id res chain seq x y z
N PRO A 1 7.01 -20.52 14.59
CA PRO A 1 6.27 -21.35 15.53
C PRO A 1 6.97 -21.30 16.87
N GLY A 2 6.29 -20.83 17.94
CA GLY A 2 6.80 -20.84 19.30
C GLY A 2 6.88 -19.49 20.03
N VAL A 3 6.93 -18.38 19.32
CA VAL A 3 6.94 -17.04 19.97
C VAL A 3 5.50 -16.55 20.11
N PRO A 4 5.03 -16.22 21.32
CA PRO A 4 3.66 -15.74 21.53
C PRO A 4 3.46 -14.36 20.85
N ALA A 5 2.23 -14.10 20.38
CA ALA A 5 1.90 -12.89 19.63
C ALA A 5 2.26 -11.58 20.38
N TRP A 6 2.07 -11.56 21.72
CA TRP A 6 2.40 -10.40 22.52
C TRP A 6 3.90 -10.01 22.46
N ALA A 7 4.80 -10.99 22.27
CA ALA A 7 6.24 -10.72 22.18
C ALA A 7 6.58 -9.97 20.90
N TRP A 8 5.90 -10.29 19.77
CA TRP A 8 6.04 -9.55 18.51
C TRP A 8 5.49 -8.13 18.63
N VAL A 9 4.35 -7.97 19.29
CA VAL A 9 3.76 -6.66 19.57
C VAL A 9 4.71 -5.82 20.42
N ALA A 10 5.23 -6.39 21.52
CA ALA A 10 6.18 -5.71 22.39
C ALA A 10 7.46 -5.32 21.64
N ALA A 11 8.02 -6.22 20.84
CA ALA A 11 9.20 -5.95 20.02
C ALA A 11 8.96 -4.79 19.03
N THR A 12 7.81 -4.79 18.35
CA THR A 12 7.44 -3.71 17.42
C THR A 12 7.32 -2.37 18.14
N ILE A 13 6.62 -2.33 19.29
CA ILE A 13 6.47 -1.11 20.10
C ILE A 13 7.83 -0.60 20.57
N LEU A 14 8.72 -1.48 21.02
CA LEU A 14 10.07 -1.11 21.46
C LEU A 14 10.89 -0.53 20.30
N VAL A 15 10.91 -1.20 19.15
CA VAL A 15 11.67 -0.73 17.98
C VAL A 15 11.16 0.63 17.50
N VAL A 16 9.86 0.77 17.32
CA VAL A 16 9.27 2.04 16.84
C VAL A 16 9.42 3.13 17.90
N GLY A 17 9.24 2.80 19.18
CA GLY A 17 9.48 3.72 20.29
C GLY A 17 10.91 4.23 20.31
N LEU A 18 11.89 3.36 20.18
CA LEU A 18 13.31 3.76 20.12
C LEU A 18 13.60 4.69 18.94
N ILE A 19 13.03 4.42 17.75
CA ILE A 19 13.18 5.31 16.60
C ILE A 19 12.62 6.71 16.91
N ASN A 20 11.43 6.78 17.53
CA ASN A 20 10.77 8.05 17.85
C ASN A 20 11.41 8.81 19.03
N PHE A 21 12.09 8.13 19.94
CA PHE A 21 12.87 8.76 21.02
C PHE A 21 14.22 9.34 20.55
N THR A 22 14.64 8.99 19.33
CA THR A 22 15.87 9.55 18.75
C THR A 22 15.59 10.88 18.02
N HIS A 23 16.61 11.44 17.40
CA HIS A 23 16.51 12.69 16.66
C HIS A 23 15.52 12.57 15.47
N VAL A 24 14.78 13.64 15.19
CA VAL A 24 13.83 13.75 14.03
C VAL A 24 14.50 13.34 12.70
N GLY A 25 15.80 13.57 12.55
CA GLY A 25 16.56 13.11 11.39
C GLY A 25 16.54 11.60 11.20
N ASN A 26 16.68 10.84 12.29
CA ASN A 26 16.68 9.36 12.26
C ASN A 26 15.28 8.83 11.91
N PHE A 27 14.21 9.50 12.40
CA PHE A 27 12.85 9.20 12.00
C PHE A 27 12.66 9.36 10.48
N GLY A 28 13.10 10.51 9.93
CA GLY A 28 12.97 10.78 8.50
C GLY A 28 13.75 9.79 7.63
N GLU A 29 14.94 9.38 8.06
CA GLU A 29 15.74 8.39 7.35
C GLU A 29 15.10 6.99 7.39
N ALA A 30 14.63 6.54 8.55
CA ALA A 30 13.93 5.27 8.69
C ALA A 30 12.67 5.23 7.82
N GLU A 31 11.86 6.30 7.84
CA GLU A 31 10.65 6.41 7.05
C GLU A 31 10.94 6.44 5.54
N PHE A 32 12.04 7.08 5.13
CA PHE A 32 12.49 7.07 3.74
C PHE A 32 12.76 5.64 3.24
N TRP A 33 13.55 4.85 3.99
CA TRP A 33 13.86 3.47 3.61
C TRP A 33 12.64 2.55 3.62
N LEU A 34 11.80 2.66 4.65
CA LEU A 34 10.54 1.91 4.73
C LEU A 34 9.59 2.26 3.57
N THR A 35 9.55 3.54 3.18
CA THR A 35 8.75 3.99 2.04
C THR A 35 9.32 3.49 0.71
N LEU A 36 10.63 3.49 0.55
CA LEU A 36 11.28 2.98 -0.66
C LEU A 36 10.92 1.51 -0.91
N VAL A 37 10.94 0.68 0.12
CA VAL A 37 10.53 -0.73 0.03
C VAL A 37 9.07 -0.86 -0.42
N LYS A 38 8.14 -0.10 0.18
CA LYS A 38 6.71 -0.12 -0.18
C LYS A 38 6.48 0.31 -1.63
N VAL A 39 7.04 1.44 -2.00
CA VAL A 39 6.91 2.00 -3.36
C VAL A 39 7.54 1.07 -4.39
N GLY A 40 8.72 0.54 -4.10
CA GLY A 40 9.40 -0.43 -4.97
C GLY A 40 8.55 -1.68 -5.21
N ALA A 41 7.93 -2.23 -4.16
CA ALA A 41 7.06 -3.39 -4.30
C ALA A 41 5.80 -3.11 -5.16
N ILE A 42 5.16 -1.94 -4.96
CA ILE A 42 3.99 -1.54 -5.75
C ILE A 42 4.38 -1.34 -7.21
N VAL A 43 5.48 -0.65 -7.47
CA VAL A 43 5.97 -0.42 -8.83
C VAL A 43 6.32 -1.74 -9.51
N ALA A 44 7.03 -2.64 -8.82
CA ALA A 44 7.34 -3.97 -9.34
C ALA A 44 6.07 -4.78 -9.66
N MET A 45 5.05 -4.69 -8.81
CA MET A 45 3.75 -5.33 -9.04
C MET A 45 3.04 -4.76 -10.26
N ILE A 46 3.01 -3.44 -10.42
CA ILE A 46 2.39 -2.80 -11.59
C ILE A 46 3.08 -3.26 -12.88
N PHE A 47 4.42 -3.18 -12.93
CA PHE A 47 5.18 -3.63 -14.10
C PHE A 47 5.01 -5.12 -14.36
N GLY A 48 5.08 -5.95 -13.32
CA GLY A 48 4.86 -7.39 -13.44
C GLY A 48 3.46 -7.73 -13.94
N GLY A 49 2.44 -7.07 -13.40
CA GLY A 49 1.07 -7.24 -13.84
C GLY A 49 0.85 -6.80 -15.29
N VAL A 50 1.46 -5.70 -15.70
CA VAL A 50 1.43 -5.24 -17.09
C VAL A 50 2.10 -6.26 -18.02
N ILE A 51 3.25 -6.83 -17.63
CA ILE A 51 3.91 -7.91 -18.40
C ILE A 51 2.98 -9.11 -18.55
N LEU A 52 2.32 -9.56 -17.47
CA LEU A 52 1.37 -10.67 -17.52
C LEU A 52 0.19 -10.38 -18.47
N LEU A 53 -0.33 -9.15 -18.46
CA LEU A 53 -1.39 -8.73 -19.38
C LEU A 53 -0.94 -8.80 -20.86
N PHE A 54 0.27 -8.35 -21.17
CA PHE A 54 0.78 -8.37 -22.54
C PHE A 54 1.18 -9.78 -23.01
N THR A 55 1.64 -10.63 -22.11
CA THR A 55 2.02 -12.02 -22.45
C THR A 55 0.82 -12.96 -22.51
N GLY A 56 -0.36 -12.53 -22.03
CA GLY A 56 -1.54 -13.38 -21.92
C GLY A 56 -1.34 -14.56 -20.97
N ALA A 57 -0.37 -14.43 -20.05
CA ALA A 57 -0.10 -15.47 -19.07
C ALA A 57 -1.27 -15.60 -18.09
N SER A 58 -1.49 -16.82 -17.61
CA SER A 58 -2.47 -17.05 -16.54
C SER A 58 -1.86 -16.76 -15.18
N THR A 59 -2.67 -16.25 -14.26
CA THR A 59 -2.30 -16.15 -12.84
C THR A 59 -2.14 -17.56 -12.25
N ALA A 60 -1.58 -17.65 -11.04
CA ALA A 60 -1.38 -18.94 -10.35
C ALA A 60 -2.66 -19.77 -10.23
N ASP A 61 -3.82 -19.12 -10.15
CA ASP A 61 -5.14 -19.76 -10.09
C ASP A 61 -5.72 -20.14 -11.47
N GLY A 62 -4.93 -19.99 -12.55
CA GLY A 62 -5.35 -20.33 -13.91
C GLY A 62 -6.23 -19.28 -14.59
N THR A 63 -6.51 -18.15 -13.98
CA THR A 63 -7.27 -17.06 -14.57
C THR A 63 -6.44 -16.34 -15.63
N GLN A 64 -7.00 -16.17 -16.81
CA GLN A 64 -6.32 -15.47 -17.91
C GLN A 64 -6.30 -13.95 -17.66
N ALA A 65 -5.11 -13.37 -17.69
CA ALA A 65 -4.95 -11.92 -17.58
C ALA A 65 -5.60 -11.21 -18.78
N SER A 66 -6.57 -10.34 -18.53
CA SER A 66 -7.30 -9.61 -19.58
C SER A 66 -7.88 -8.31 -19.05
N LEU A 67 -7.84 -7.26 -19.87
CA LEU A 67 -8.57 -6.02 -19.58
C LEU A 67 -10.09 -6.22 -19.57
N ALA A 68 -10.59 -7.27 -20.23
CA ALA A 68 -12.01 -7.64 -20.22
C ALA A 68 -12.50 -8.00 -18.81
N ASN A 69 -11.62 -8.50 -17.91
CA ASN A 69 -11.94 -8.79 -16.52
C ASN A 69 -12.48 -7.57 -15.74
N LEU A 70 -12.17 -6.36 -16.21
CA LEU A 70 -12.68 -5.12 -15.60
C LEU A 70 -14.18 -4.91 -15.81
N VAL A 71 -14.77 -5.56 -16.83
CA VAL A 71 -16.18 -5.33 -17.24
C VAL A 71 -16.99 -6.60 -17.43
N ASP A 72 -16.37 -7.77 -17.62
CA ASP A 72 -17.08 -9.01 -17.99
C ASP A 72 -17.93 -9.59 -16.85
N HIS A 73 -17.66 -9.22 -15.61
CA HIS A 73 -18.32 -9.79 -14.43
C HIS A 73 -19.39 -8.85 -13.84
N GLY A 74 -20.39 -8.49 -14.66
CA GLY A 74 -21.51 -7.63 -14.25
C GLY A 74 -21.34 -6.16 -14.64
N GLY A 75 -20.42 -5.86 -15.56
CA GLY A 75 -20.12 -4.51 -16.04
C GLY A 75 -19.22 -3.72 -15.11
N PHE A 76 -19.04 -2.44 -15.41
CA PHE A 76 -18.19 -1.54 -14.62
C PHE A 76 -18.74 -1.26 -13.21
N LEU A 77 -20.06 -1.40 -13.01
CA LEU A 77 -20.75 -1.18 -11.74
C LEU A 77 -21.61 -2.42 -11.39
N PRO A 78 -21.01 -3.56 -11.03
CA PRO A 78 -21.75 -4.81 -10.83
C PRO A 78 -22.79 -4.73 -9.70
N HIS A 79 -22.57 -3.88 -8.71
CA HIS A 79 -23.51 -3.62 -7.60
C HIS A 79 -24.19 -2.26 -7.69
N GLY A 80 -24.14 -1.60 -8.85
CA GLY A 80 -24.75 -0.30 -9.08
C GLY A 80 -24.19 0.81 -8.17
N ILE A 81 -24.94 1.91 -8.08
CA ILE A 81 -24.54 3.08 -7.28
C ILE A 81 -24.46 2.75 -5.77
N LEU A 82 -25.31 1.84 -5.28
CA LEU A 82 -25.29 1.45 -3.88
C LEU A 82 -23.96 0.76 -3.51
N GLY A 83 -23.41 -0.06 -4.40
CA GLY A 83 -22.08 -0.65 -4.24
C GLY A 83 -20.97 0.39 -4.14
N VAL A 84 -21.06 1.44 -4.96
CA VAL A 84 -20.10 2.56 -4.91
C VAL A 84 -20.20 3.30 -3.57
N LEU A 85 -21.41 3.61 -3.10
CA LEU A 85 -21.61 4.29 -1.81
C LEU A 85 -21.07 3.47 -0.64
N THR A 86 -21.28 2.15 -0.68
CA THR A 86 -20.71 1.25 0.35
C THR A 86 -19.18 1.23 0.27
N ALA A 87 -18.62 1.17 -0.94
CA ALA A 87 -17.17 1.19 -1.13
C ALA A 87 -16.52 2.50 -0.65
N LEU A 88 -17.21 3.65 -0.78
CA LEU A 88 -16.70 4.95 -0.32
C LEU A 88 -16.36 4.96 1.16
N THR A 89 -17.07 4.21 2.00
CA THR A 89 -16.75 4.11 3.43
C THR A 89 -15.37 3.49 3.66
N ILE A 90 -15.02 2.45 2.89
CA ILE A 90 -13.73 1.78 2.96
C ILE A 90 -12.64 2.64 2.32
N VAL A 91 -12.95 3.25 1.18
CA VAL A 91 -12.02 4.13 0.43
C VAL A 91 -11.59 5.32 1.29
N THR A 92 -12.49 5.91 2.08
CA THR A 92 -12.16 7.01 2.99
C THR A 92 -11.06 6.62 3.97
N PHE A 93 -11.09 5.39 4.51
CA PHE A 93 -10.03 4.87 5.36
C PHE A 93 -8.69 4.71 4.63
N SER A 94 -8.72 4.39 3.34
CA SER A 94 -7.51 4.21 2.53
C SER A 94 -6.74 5.51 2.31
N PHE A 95 -7.39 6.66 2.49
CA PHE A 95 -6.77 8.00 2.41
C PHE A 95 -6.34 8.56 3.76
N GLY A 96 -6.51 7.82 4.85
CA GLY A 96 -5.99 8.20 6.16
C GLY A 96 -4.48 8.40 6.12
N GLY A 97 -3.97 9.40 6.84
CA GLY A 97 -2.56 9.76 6.89
C GLY A 97 -2.19 10.97 6.00
N ILE A 98 -3.04 11.43 5.09
CA ILE A 98 -2.80 12.65 4.31
C ILE A 98 -2.70 13.87 5.23
N GLU A 99 -3.45 13.89 6.31
CA GLU A 99 -3.43 14.92 7.34
C GLU A 99 -2.05 15.07 8.01
N THR A 100 -1.24 14.03 8.04
CA THR A 100 0.12 14.08 8.60
C THR A 100 1.05 15.02 7.84
N LEU A 101 0.73 15.34 6.58
CA LEU A 101 1.45 16.35 5.81
C LEU A 101 1.39 17.73 6.47
N GLY A 102 0.25 18.08 7.09
CA GLY A 102 0.10 19.34 7.82
C GLY A 102 0.99 19.39 9.06
N VAL A 103 1.09 18.28 9.79
CA VAL A 103 1.96 18.15 10.97
C VAL A 103 3.43 18.22 10.57
N ALA A 104 3.84 17.50 9.56
CA ALA A 104 5.22 17.50 9.06
C ALA A 104 5.65 18.85 8.46
N ALA A 105 4.70 19.62 7.93
CA ALA A 105 4.98 20.93 7.35
C ALA A 105 5.51 21.93 8.38
N GLY A 106 5.07 21.85 9.64
CA GLY A 106 5.55 22.69 10.73
C GLY A 106 7.04 22.54 11.03
N GLU A 107 7.64 21.40 10.64
CA GLU A 107 9.07 21.10 10.87
C GLU A 107 9.95 21.26 9.63
N ALA A 108 9.35 21.57 8.48
CA ALA A 108 10.09 21.75 7.25
C ALA A 108 10.93 23.04 7.28
N LYS A 109 12.18 22.97 6.81
CA LYS A 109 13.09 24.14 6.74
C LYS A 109 12.52 25.32 5.91
N ASN A 110 11.66 25.04 4.94
CA ASN A 110 11.01 26.04 4.06
C ASN A 110 9.57 25.58 3.77
N PRO A 111 8.63 25.67 4.74
CA PRO A 111 7.29 25.12 4.60
C PRO A 111 6.51 25.74 3.45
N GLU A 112 6.68 27.04 3.18
CA GLU A 112 6.01 27.77 2.08
C GLU A 112 6.34 27.19 0.69
N LYS A 113 7.51 26.59 0.51
CA LYS A 113 7.93 25.99 -0.77
C LYS A 113 7.64 24.48 -0.82
N VAL A 114 7.82 23.80 0.30
CA VAL A 114 7.74 22.34 0.36
C VAL A 114 6.28 21.88 0.41
N LEU A 115 5.44 22.56 1.16
CA LEU A 115 4.05 22.15 1.37
C LEU A 115 3.21 22.20 0.08
N PRO A 116 3.23 23.28 -0.74
CA PRO A 116 2.48 23.30 -1.99
C PRO A 116 2.94 22.20 -2.96
N LYS A 117 4.24 21.93 -3.02
CA LYS A 117 4.79 20.85 -3.84
C LYS A 117 4.33 19.48 -3.36
N ALA A 118 4.33 19.23 -2.05
CA ALA A 118 3.85 18.00 -1.48
C ALA A 118 2.36 17.79 -1.78
N ILE A 119 1.52 18.79 -1.54
CA ILE A 119 0.07 18.74 -1.81
C ILE A 119 -0.20 18.49 -3.30
N ASN A 120 0.46 19.21 -4.20
CA ASN A 120 0.25 19.07 -5.64
C ASN A 120 0.69 17.71 -6.19
N THR A 121 1.55 16.97 -5.49
CA THR A 121 1.95 15.61 -5.89
C THR A 121 0.97 14.54 -5.42
N VAL A 122 0.09 14.82 -4.44
CA VAL A 122 -0.88 13.85 -3.91
C VAL A 122 -1.80 13.28 -4.99
N PRO A 123 -2.45 14.07 -5.88
CA PRO A 123 -3.31 13.53 -6.92
C PRO A 123 -2.57 12.55 -7.85
N ILE A 124 -1.32 12.87 -8.22
CA ILE A 124 -0.50 12.01 -9.09
C ILE A 124 -0.19 10.69 -8.37
N ARG A 125 0.14 10.74 -7.09
CA ARG A 125 0.39 9.53 -6.27
C ARG A 125 -0.87 8.67 -6.17
N ILE A 126 -2.04 9.28 -5.99
CA ILE A 126 -3.31 8.58 -5.95
C ILE A 126 -3.56 7.86 -7.28
N LEU A 127 -3.41 8.55 -8.41
CA LEU A 127 -3.60 7.96 -9.72
C LEU A 127 -2.64 6.78 -9.97
N LEU A 128 -1.36 6.93 -9.62
CA LEU A 128 -0.36 5.88 -9.85
C LEU A 128 -0.50 4.71 -8.87
N PHE A 129 -0.61 4.99 -7.57
CA PHE A 129 -0.52 3.94 -6.56
C PHE A 129 -1.87 3.35 -6.14
N TYR A 130 -2.98 4.03 -6.38
CA TYR A 130 -4.31 3.48 -6.09
C TYR A 130 -5.03 3.08 -7.36
N VAL A 131 -5.27 4.01 -8.28
CA VAL A 131 -6.09 3.74 -9.46
C VAL A 131 -5.40 2.75 -10.39
N LEU A 132 -4.14 3.01 -10.74
CA LEU A 132 -3.40 2.11 -11.64
C LEU A 132 -3.16 0.73 -11.02
N THR A 133 -2.81 0.67 -9.75
CA THR A 133 -2.66 -0.60 -9.01
C THR A 133 -3.95 -1.41 -9.02
N MET A 134 -5.08 -0.80 -8.68
CA MET A 134 -6.37 -1.48 -8.69
C MET A 134 -6.77 -1.92 -10.09
N ALA A 135 -6.54 -1.10 -11.11
CA ALA A 135 -6.82 -1.47 -12.49
C ALA A 135 -6.01 -2.70 -12.92
N VAL A 136 -4.72 -2.73 -12.59
CA VAL A 136 -3.85 -3.89 -12.91
C VAL A 136 -4.31 -5.13 -12.15
N ILE A 137 -4.55 -5.03 -10.84
CA ILE A 137 -5.01 -6.17 -10.02
C ILE A 137 -6.31 -6.75 -10.59
N MET A 138 -7.30 -5.90 -10.85
CA MET A 138 -8.61 -6.35 -11.35
C MET A 138 -8.57 -6.86 -12.79
N ALA A 139 -7.60 -6.42 -13.60
CA ALA A 139 -7.38 -7.00 -14.92
C ALA A 139 -6.75 -8.40 -14.86
N LEU A 140 -6.00 -8.70 -13.81
CA LEU A 140 -5.37 -10.01 -13.59
C LEU A 140 -6.29 -10.96 -12.83
N VAL A 141 -6.96 -10.47 -11.79
CA VAL A 141 -7.83 -11.26 -10.92
C VAL A 141 -9.22 -10.60 -10.91
N PRO A 142 -10.24 -11.20 -11.53
CA PRO A 142 -11.60 -10.67 -11.50
C PRO A 142 -12.08 -10.47 -10.06
N TRP A 143 -12.82 -9.39 -9.83
CA TRP A 143 -13.27 -9.00 -8.49
C TRP A 143 -14.07 -10.10 -7.76
N ASN A 144 -14.83 -10.92 -8.48
CA ASN A 144 -15.63 -12.02 -7.94
C ASN A 144 -14.81 -13.24 -7.50
N GLN A 145 -13.52 -13.29 -7.84
CA GLN A 145 -12.59 -14.34 -7.43
C GLN A 145 -11.70 -13.91 -6.26
N VAL A 146 -11.78 -12.66 -5.83
CA VAL A 146 -11.05 -12.16 -4.66
C VAL A 146 -11.73 -12.66 -3.39
N ASP A 147 -11.29 -13.80 -2.89
CA ASP A 147 -11.88 -14.48 -1.72
C ASP A 147 -11.22 -14.07 -0.37
N GLY A 148 -10.20 -13.22 -0.42
CA GLY A 148 -9.46 -12.77 0.75
C GLY A 148 -8.50 -13.80 1.36
N LYS A 149 -8.35 -15.00 0.77
CA LYS A 149 -7.43 -16.03 1.29
C LYS A 149 -5.99 -15.77 0.89
N ALA A 150 -5.78 -15.26 -0.31
CA ALA A 150 -4.46 -14.88 -0.81
C ALA A 150 -4.44 -13.41 -1.21
N SER A 151 -3.32 -12.75 -1.00
CA SER A 151 -3.13 -11.39 -1.49
C SER A 151 -3.01 -11.39 -3.02
N PRO A 152 -3.72 -10.53 -3.76
CA PRO A 152 -3.54 -10.38 -5.21
C PRO A 152 -2.09 -10.11 -5.61
N PHE A 153 -1.33 -9.44 -4.76
CA PHE A 153 0.11 -9.24 -4.97
C PHE A 153 0.88 -10.58 -5.01
N VAL A 154 0.54 -11.52 -4.11
CA VAL A 154 1.17 -12.85 -4.09
C VAL A 154 0.89 -13.56 -5.40
N GLN A 155 -0.37 -13.60 -5.83
CA GLN A 155 -0.80 -14.27 -7.05
C GLN A 155 -0.08 -13.72 -8.29
N ILE A 156 0.13 -12.41 -8.38
CA ILE A 156 0.85 -11.77 -9.48
C ILE A 156 2.32 -12.21 -9.50
N PHE A 157 3.00 -12.14 -8.36
CA PHE A 157 4.42 -12.52 -8.29
C PHE A 157 4.64 -14.02 -8.48
N GLU A 158 3.71 -14.87 -8.02
CA GLU A 158 3.71 -16.30 -8.29
C GLU A 158 3.50 -16.58 -9.78
N GLY A 159 2.58 -15.88 -10.42
CA GLY A 159 2.36 -15.95 -11.87
C GLY A 159 3.57 -15.54 -12.69
N LEU A 160 4.42 -14.65 -12.17
CA LEU A 160 5.72 -14.28 -12.74
C LEU A 160 6.82 -15.31 -12.46
N GLY A 161 6.51 -16.41 -11.77
CA GLY A 161 7.48 -17.43 -11.43
C GLY A 161 8.44 -17.04 -10.30
N VAL A 162 8.05 -16.12 -9.41
CA VAL A 162 8.83 -15.72 -8.23
C VAL A 162 8.52 -16.65 -7.05
N PRO A 163 9.37 -17.65 -6.76
CA PRO A 163 9.04 -18.70 -5.78
C PRO A 163 8.98 -18.19 -4.33
N PHE A 164 9.56 -17.02 -4.04
CA PHE A 164 9.58 -16.42 -2.71
C PHE A 164 8.53 -15.32 -2.54
N ALA A 165 7.57 -15.19 -3.46
CA ALA A 165 6.56 -14.14 -3.45
C ALA A 165 5.84 -13.99 -2.09
N PRO A 166 5.36 -15.05 -1.41
CA PRO A 166 4.71 -14.91 -0.10
C PRO A 166 5.63 -14.32 0.96
N HIS A 167 6.90 -14.72 0.99
CA HIS A 167 7.87 -14.20 1.98
C HIS A 167 8.24 -12.76 1.71
N LEU A 168 8.47 -12.40 0.43
CA LEU A 168 8.76 -11.04 0.01
C LEU A 168 7.61 -10.11 0.39
N LEU A 169 6.38 -10.51 0.13
CA LEU A 169 5.21 -9.70 0.44
C LEU A 169 4.93 -9.59 1.93
N ASN A 170 5.13 -10.66 2.69
CA ASN A 170 5.08 -10.58 4.15
C ASN A 170 6.08 -9.57 4.70
N PHE A 171 7.29 -9.52 4.14
CA PHE A 171 8.28 -8.50 4.50
C PHE A 171 7.82 -7.09 4.13
N VAL A 172 7.26 -6.89 2.93
CA VAL A 172 6.72 -5.59 2.50
C VAL A 172 5.55 -5.14 3.39
N VAL A 173 4.62 -6.05 3.71
CA VAL A 173 3.48 -5.75 4.60
C VAL A 173 3.97 -5.40 6.00
N LEU A 174 4.94 -6.14 6.52
CA LEU A 174 5.54 -5.86 7.83
C LEU A 174 6.19 -4.47 7.86
N THR A 175 7.01 -4.15 6.85
CA THR A 175 7.65 -2.82 6.76
C THR A 175 6.62 -1.71 6.58
N ALA A 176 5.54 -1.95 5.84
CA ALA A 176 4.44 -1.00 5.69
C ALA A 176 3.69 -0.75 6.99
N ALA A 177 3.41 -1.81 7.77
CA ALA A 177 2.78 -1.69 9.07
C ALA A 177 3.66 -0.93 10.07
N VAL A 178 4.95 -1.25 10.14
CA VAL A 178 5.92 -0.55 11.01
C VAL A 178 5.99 0.93 10.64
N SER A 179 6.06 1.27 9.36
CA SER A 179 6.05 2.65 8.89
C SER A 179 4.75 3.38 9.26
N ALA A 180 3.60 2.75 9.10
CA ALA A 180 2.31 3.36 9.48
C ALA A 180 2.26 3.66 10.99
N ILE A 181 2.66 2.72 11.84
CA ILE A 181 2.73 2.91 13.29
C ILE A 181 3.72 4.04 13.63
N ASN A 182 4.89 4.04 13.00
CA ASN A 182 5.92 5.06 13.19
C ASN A 182 5.38 6.48 12.87
N ALA A 183 4.70 6.64 11.73
CA ALA A 183 4.09 7.91 11.32
C ALA A 183 2.98 8.35 12.28
N CYS A 184 2.14 7.42 12.76
CA CYS A 184 1.08 7.71 13.72
C CYS A 184 1.64 8.18 15.07
N ILE A 185 2.68 7.54 15.59
CA ILE A 185 3.32 7.93 16.85
C ILE A 185 3.96 9.31 16.72
N TYR A 186 4.68 9.55 15.62
CA TYR A 186 5.26 10.85 15.32
C TYR A 186 4.19 11.96 15.28
N ALA A 187 3.13 11.77 14.49
CA ALA A 187 2.06 12.76 14.38
C ALA A 187 1.35 13.01 15.71
N SER A 188 1.04 11.95 16.47
CA SER A 188 0.40 12.05 17.78
C SER A 188 1.28 12.80 18.78
N GLY A 189 2.58 12.53 18.80
CA GLY A 189 3.51 13.23 19.67
C GLY A 189 3.60 14.73 19.38
N ARG A 190 3.46 15.13 18.10
CA ARG A 190 3.50 16.54 17.70
C ARG A 190 2.19 17.29 17.94
N LEU A 191 1.07 16.59 17.93
CA LEU A 191 -0.24 17.19 18.22
C LEU A 191 -0.46 17.43 19.71
N LEU A 192 0.33 16.78 20.59
CA LEU A 192 0.26 16.96 22.04
C LEU A 192 1.12 18.12 22.55
N TYR A 193 1.97 18.70 21.73
CA TYR A 193 2.81 19.85 22.00
C TYR A 193 2.30 21.10 21.30
#